data_51bfe9059b545472888207f6c6d573f0
#
_entry.id   51bfe9059b545472888207f6c6d573f0
#
_cell.length_a   1.000
_cell.length_b   1.000
_cell.length_c   1.000
_cell.angle_alpha   90.00
_cell.angle_beta   90.00
_cell.angle_gamma   90.00
#
_symmetry.space_group_name_H-M   'P 1'
#
loop_
_entity.id
_entity.type
_entity.pdbx_description
1 polymer ?
#
loop_
_entity_poly.entity_id
_entity_poly.type
_entity_poly.pdbx_seq_one_letter_code
_entity_poly.pdbx_strand_id
1 'polypeptide(L)'
;HYPDLTYSTADPAAVDGCDVVFLGLPHGASQALVPDLLDRVGHVIDLAADFRLRDPALYPTWYGEAHEVPHLLDEAAYGLPELFRAGLPGARLVAAAGCYPTAASLALAPFMRAGAIHPDGVVVDAASGVSGAGRPPKPNTTFCAVDEDYSAYGLAGGPGGSGLGHRHTPEIEQVLATAADGSPVAAAGVSVLFTPHLAPMNRGILASCYARPVDGGLDTD
;
A
#
# COMPACT_ATOMS: atom_id res chain seq x y z
N HIS A 1 4.31 25.06 -12.19
CA HIS A 1 3.24 25.87 -12.77
C HIS A 1 3.18 25.56 -14.26
N TYR A 2 2.05 25.05 -14.71
CA TYR A 2 1.81 24.66 -16.11
C TYR A 2 0.62 25.47 -16.60
N PRO A 3 0.84 26.69 -17.13
CA PRO A 3 -0.24 27.63 -17.46
C PRO A 3 -1.16 27.13 -18.59
N ASP A 4 -0.65 26.24 -19.43
CA ASP A 4 -1.40 25.69 -20.57
C ASP A 4 -2.17 24.39 -20.22
N LEU A 5 -2.08 23.93 -18.96
CA LEU A 5 -2.78 22.72 -18.53
C LEU A 5 -4.24 23.06 -18.18
N THR A 6 -5.15 22.44 -18.88
CA THR A 6 -6.59 22.53 -18.60
C THR A 6 -7.07 21.29 -17.85
N TYR A 7 -7.98 21.49 -16.92
CA TYR A 7 -8.62 20.42 -16.15
C TYR A 7 -10.07 20.26 -16.60
N SER A 8 -10.52 19.03 -16.70
CA SER A 8 -11.92 18.69 -16.94
C SER A 8 -12.47 17.87 -15.77
N THR A 9 -13.78 17.72 -15.73
CA THR A 9 -14.43 16.78 -14.81
C THR A 9 -13.93 15.35 -15.10
N ALA A 10 -13.77 14.53 -14.07
CA ALA A 10 -13.44 13.12 -14.23
C ALA A 10 -14.65 12.39 -14.86
N ASP A 11 -14.60 12.24 -16.17
CA ASP A 11 -15.58 11.52 -16.96
C ASP A 11 -14.85 10.37 -17.68
N PRO A 12 -15.32 9.11 -17.59
CA PRO A 12 -14.70 8.00 -18.31
C PRO A 12 -14.55 8.27 -19.82
N ALA A 13 -15.46 9.00 -20.44
CA ALA A 13 -15.35 9.37 -21.86
C ALA A 13 -14.19 10.35 -22.16
N ALA A 14 -13.72 11.08 -21.17
CA ALA A 14 -12.60 12.02 -21.35
C ALA A 14 -11.25 11.33 -21.59
N VAL A 15 -11.17 10.02 -21.37
CA VAL A 15 -9.95 9.24 -21.57
C VAL A 15 -9.96 8.41 -22.87
N ASP A 16 -11.01 8.54 -23.70
CA ASP A 16 -11.07 7.84 -24.98
C ASP A 16 -9.83 8.22 -25.84
N GLY A 17 -9.14 7.20 -26.32
CA GLY A 17 -7.90 7.36 -27.10
C GLY A 17 -6.62 7.42 -26.27
N CYS A 18 -6.71 7.31 -24.94
CA CYS A 18 -5.54 7.13 -24.08
C CYS A 18 -5.13 5.66 -24.00
N ASP A 19 -3.83 5.39 -24.04
CA ASP A 19 -3.30 4.03 -23.80
C ASP A 19 -3.30 3.67 -22.33
N VAL A 20 -3.05 4.65 -21.46
CA VAL A 20 -2.87 4.48 -20.01
C VAL A 20 -3.57 5.59 -19.25
N VAL A 21 -4.25 5.23 -18.16
CA VAL A 21 -4.85 6.16 -17.21
C VAL A 21 -4.28 5.92 -15.81
N PHE A 22 -3.86 6.99 -15.13
CA PHE A 22 -3.47 6.99 -13.73
C PHE A 22 -4.60 7.54 -12.87
N LEU A 23 -5.04 6.77 -11.88
CA LEU A 23 -6.06 7.17 -10.92
C LEU A 23 -5.41 7.59 -9.60
N GLY A 24 -5.52 8.86 -9.25
CA GLY A 24 -5.07 9.41 -7.95
C GLY A 24 -6.28 9.80 -7.09
N LEU A 25 -7.23 8.89 -6.90
CA LEU A 25 -8.52 9.13 -6.26
C LEU A 25 -8.50 8.77 -4.76
N PRO A 26 -9.44 9.30 -3.96
CA PRO A 26 -9.70 8.79 -2.62
C PRO A 26 -10.13 7.32 -2.66
N HIS A 27 -9.92 6.59 -1.55
CA HIS A 27 -10.43 5.24 -1.38
C HIS A 27 -11.96 5.18 -1.61
N GLY A 28 -12.42 4.11 -2.25
CA GLY A 28 -13.82 3.89 -2.64
C GLY A 28 -14.16 4.46 -4.03
N ALA A 29 -13.47 5.51 -4.48
CA ALA A 29 -13.81 6.16 -5.75
C ALA A 29 -13.26 5.42 -6.98
N SER A 30 -12.14 4.72 -6.86
CA SER A 30 -11.55 3.99 -8.00
C SER A 30 -12.40 2.80 -8.41
N GLN A 31 -12.96 2.05 -7.45
CA GLN A 31 -13.79 0.87 -7.77
C GLN A 31 -15.06 1.22 -8.54
N ALA A 32 -15.56 2.46 -8.40
CA ALA A 32 -16.71 2.92 -9.17
C ALA A 32 -16.37 3.25 -10.64
N LEU A 33 -15.12 3.67 -10.92
CA LEU A 33 -14.70 4.11 -12.25
C LEU A 33 -13.95 3.05 -13.05
N VAL A 34 -13.20 2.18 -12.40
CA VAL A 34 -12.32 1.21 -13.06
C VAL A 34 -13.05 0.31 -14.04
N PRO A 35 -14.27 -0.23 -13.77
CA PRO A 35 -14.98 -1.04 -14.76
C PRO A 35 -15.16 -0.33 -16.10
N ASP A 36 -15.67 0.91 -16.08
CA ASP A 36 -15.89 1.70 -17.29
C ASP A 36 -14.60 2.09 -18.01
N LEU A 37 -13.52 2.34 -17.23
CA LEU A 37 -12.21 2.69 -17.79
C LEU A 37 -11.56 1.50 -18.48
N LEU A 38 -11.68 0.29 -17.94
CA LEU A 38 -11.12 -0.92 -18.55
C LEU A 38 -11.74 -1.22 -19.92
N ASP A 39 -12.96 -0.77 -20.19
CA ASP A 39 -13.58 -0.91 -21.51
C ASP A 39 -13.08 0.12 -22.53
N ARG A 40 -12.37 1.18 -22.09
CA ARG A 40 -11.99 2.33 -22.93
C ARG A 40 -10.49 2.43 -23.17
N VAL A 41 -9.65 1.99 -22.22
CA VAL A 41 -8.20 2.16 -22.29
C VAL A 41 -7.46 0.84 -22.18
N GLY A 42 -6.21 0.83 -22.63
CA GLY A 42 -5.36 -0.35 -22.54
C GLY A 42 -4.98 -0.71 -21.12
N HIS A 43 -4.66 0.30 -20.30
CA HIS A 43 -4.14 0.10 -18.94
C HIS A 43 -4.69 1.14 -17.98
N VAL A 44 -5.06 0.68 -16.78
CA VAL A 44 -5.42 1.52 -15.63
C VAL A 44 -4.41 1.29 -14.51
N ILE A 45 -3.75 2.35 -14.05
CA ILE A 45 -2.83 2.33 -12.91
C ILE A 45 -3.52 3.03 -11.75
N ASP A 46 -4.00 2.26 -10.78
CA ASP A 46 -4.67 2.80 -9.61
C ASP A 46 -3.70 3.06 -8.47
N LEU A 47 -3.59 4.32 -8.06
CA LEU A 47 -2.78 4.77 -6.91
C LEU A 47 -3.58 4.75 -5.60
N ALA A 48 -4.91 4.55 -5.66
CA ALA A 48 -5.76 4.38 -4.50
C ALA A 48 -5.57 2.99 -3.85
N ALA A 49 -6.32 2.72 -2.79
CA ALA A 49 -6.18 1.47 -2.06
C ALA A 49 -7.16 0.37 -2.53
N ASP A 50 -8.02 0.69 -3.49
CA ASP A 50 -9.22 -0.10 -3.80
C ASP A 50 -8.92 -1.49 -4.36
N PHE A 51 -7.78 -1.68 -5.04
CA PHE A 51 -7.43 -2.96 -5.67
C PHE A 51 -6.16 -3.62 -5.09
N ARG A 52 -5.68 -3.18 -3.92
CA ARG A 52 -4.43 -3.67 -3.34
C ARG A 52 -4.57 -5.00 -2.61
N LEU A 53 -5.68 -5.19 -1.87
CA LEU A 53 -5.93 -6.42 -1.14
C LEU A 53 -6.69 -7.41 -2.04
N ARG A 54 -6.22 -8.66 -2.08
CA ARG A 54 -6.84 -9.72 -2.88
C ARG A 54 -8.10 -10.29 -2.23
N ASP A 55 -8.10 -10.38 -0.89
CA ASP A 55 -9.24 -10.91 -0.16
C ASP A 55 -10.30 -9.81 0.05
N PRO A 56 -11.47 -9.89 -0.61
CA PRO A 56 -12.53 -8.91 -0.44
C PRO A 56 -13.10 -8.86 0.99
N ALA A 57 -12.95 -9.92 1.78
CA ALA A 57 -13.41 -9.98 3.17
C ALA A 57 -12.64 -9.04 4.10
N LEU A 58 -11.46 -8.56 3.70
CA LEU A 58 -10.66 -7.61 4.46
C LEU A 58 -11.18 -6.15 4.36
N TYR A 59 -11.88 -5.81 3.28
CA TYR A 59 -12.32 -4.43 3.05
C TYR A 59 -13.29 -3.90 4.12
N PRO A 60 -14.35 -4.64 4.55
CA PRO A 60 -15.22 -4.15 5.61
C PRO A 60 -14.46 -3.86 6.91
N THR A 61 -13.48 -4.69 7.24
CA THR A 61 -12.69 -4.56 8.47
C THR A 61 -11.71 -3.40 8.42
N TRP A 62 -10.98 -3.23 7.30
CA TRP A 62 -9.88 -2.29 7.20
C TRP A 62 -10.25 -0.95 6.56
N TYR A 63 -11.32 -0.92 5.76
CA TYR A 63 -11.77 0.26 5.03
C TYR A 63 -13.19 0.70 5.40
N GLY A 64 -13.95 -0.13 6.15
CA GLY A 64 -15.27 0.20 6.67
C GLY A 64 -16.43 -0.10 5.71
N GLU A 65 -16.15 -0.61 4.51
CA GLU A 65 -17.17 -0.89 3.48
C GLU A 65 -16.79 -2.14 2.68
N ALA A 66 -17.79 -2.85 2.15
CA ALA A 66 -17.57 -3.97 1.26
C ALA A 66 -17.05 -3.48 -0.10
N HIS A 67 -16.22 -4.30 -0.76
CA HIS A 67 -15.73 -3.99 -2.11
C HIS A 67 -16.86 -4.16 -3.14
N GLU A 68 -17.10 -3.15 -3.98
CA GLU A 68 -18.22 -3.14 -4.92
C GLU A 68 -17.99 -4.03 -6.16
N VAL A 69 -16.72 -4.22 -6.56
CA VAL A 69 -16.33 -5.01 -7.74
C VAL A 69 -15.26 -6.05 -7.40
N PRO A 70 -15.55 -7.00 -6.48
CA PRO A 70 -14.55 -7.92 -5.95
C PRO A 70 -13.94 -8.85 -7.01
N HIS A 71 -14.61 -9.09 -8.12
CA HIS A 71 -14.09 -9.91 -9.23
C HIS A 71 -12.85 -9.30 -9.88
N LEU A 72 -12.67 -7.98 -9.83
CA LEU A 72 -11.49 -7.32 -10.37
C LEU A 72 -10.25 -7.42 -9.46
N LEU A 73 -10.41 -7.84 -8.20
CA LEU A 73 -9.28 -8.01 -7.28
C LEU A 73 -8.31 -9.11 -7.76
N ASP A 74 -8.84 -10.17 -8.36
CA ASP A 74 -8.01 -11.25 -8.92
C ASP A 74 -7.31 -10.86 -10.23
N GLU A 75 -7.88 -9.89 -10.97
CA GLU A 75 -7.33 -9.39 -12.22
C GLU A 75 -6.26 -8.32 -12.01
N ALA A 76 -6.31 -7.63 -10.86
CA ALA A 76 -5.38 -6.55 -10.55
C ALA A 76 -3.97 -7.08 -10.29
N ALA A 77 -3.00 -6.64 -11.08
CA ALA A 77 -1.59 -6.88 -10.80
C ALA A 77 -1.11 -5.93 -9.68
N TYR A 78 -0.39 -6.47 -8.71
CA TYR A 78 0.15 -5.65 -7.63
C TYR A 78 1.39 -4.88 -8.11
N GLY A 79 1.32 -3.55 -8.08
CA GLY A 79 2.26 -2.62 -8.68
C GLY A 79 3.48 -2.32 -7.81
N LEU A 80 4.29 -3.34 -7.52
CA LEU A 80 5.62 -3.22 -6.91
C LEU A 80 6.63 -3.99 -7.79
N PRO A 81 7.19 -3.32 -8.84
CA PRO A 81 7.99 -3.99 -9.87
C PRO A 81 9.23 -4.72 -9.35
N GLU A 82 9.81 -4.27 -8.26
CA GLU A 82 10.99 -4.88 -7.63
C GLU A 82 10.70 -6.30 -7.16
N LEU A 83 9.48 -6.58 -6.75
CA LEU A 83 9.07 -7.88 -6.25
C LEU A 83 8.21 -8.69 -7.25
N PHE A 84 7.37 -8.01 -8.03
CA PHE A 84 6.32 -8.63 -8.82
C PHE A 84 6.36 -8.28 -10.32
N ARG A 85 7.52 -7.91 -10.85
CA ARG A 85 7.72 -7.50 -12.25
C ARG A 85 7.11 -8.46 -13.27
N ALA A 86 7.18 -9.76 -13.03
CA ALA A 86 6.68 -10.77 -13.97
C ALA A 86 5.15 -10.70 -14.19
N GLY A 87 4.39 -10.20 -13.23
CA GLY A 87 2.94 -10.04 -13.33
C GLY A 87 2.47 -8.74 -13.99
N LEU A 88 3.37 -7.80 -14.27
CA LEU A 88 3.00 -6.49 -14.80
C LEU A 88 2.83 -6.41 -16.31
N PRO A 89 3.64 -7.13 -17.14
CA PRO A 89 3.47 -7.08 -18.59
C PRO A 89 2.10 -7.58 -19.00
N GLY A 90 1.35 -6.74 -19.73
CA GLY A 90 0.00 -7.04 -20.21
C GLY A 90 -1.11 -6.88 -19.17
N ALA A 91 -0.81 -6.53 -17.93
CA ALA A 91 -1.82 -6.26 -16.93
C ALA A 91 -2.65 -5.02 -17.31
N ARG A 92 -3.97 -5.19 -17.40
CA ARG A 92 -4.89 -4.10 -17.72
C ARG A 92 -5.19 -3.22 -16.51
N LEU A 93 -5.20 -3.79 -15.32
CA LEU A 93 -5.36 -3.12 -14.05
C LEU A 93 -4.12 -3.35 -13.20
N VAL A 94 -3.49 -2.27 -12.73
CA VAL A 94 -2.35 -2.31 -11.82
C VAL A 94 -2.70 -1.54 -10.55
N ALA A 95 -2.70 -2.22 -9.42
CA ALA A 95 -2.85 -1.61 -8.11
C ALA A 95 -1.48 -1.18 -7.58
N ALA A 96 -1.16 0.11 -7.64
CA ALA A 96 0.12 0.63 -7.14
C ALA A 96 0.23 0.45 -5.62
N ALA A 97 1.36 -0.07 -5.17
CA ALA A 97 1.62 -0.33 -3.76
C ALA A 97 1.47 0.90 -2.87
N GLY A 98 0.99 0.72 -1.64
CA GLY A 98 1.01 1.77 -0.63
C GLY A 98 2.43 2.17 -0.24
N CYS A 99 2.59 3.39 0.27
CA CYS A 99 3.92 3.92 0.59
C CYS A 99 4.64 3.14 1.69
N TYR A 100 3.97 2.79 2.79
CA TYR A 100 4.53 1.95 3.84
C TYR A 100 4.73 0.50 3.41
N PRO A 101 3.77 -0.15 2.72
CA PRO A 101 3.99 -1.47 2.12
C PRO A 101 5.20 -1.52 1.20
N THR A 102 5.42 -0.48 0.38
CA THR A 102 6.63 -0.39 -0.45
C THR A 102 7.89 -0.41 0.40
N ALA A 103 8.00 0.48 1.40
CA ALA A 103 9.20 0.60 2.23
C ALA A 103 9.48 -0.69 3.03
N ALA A 104 8.47 -1.22 3.73
CA ALA A 104 8.61 -2.40 4.57
C ALA A 104 8.86 -3.67 3.76
N SER A 105 8.14 -3.85 2.65
CA SER A 105 8.25 -5.07 1.85
C SER A 105 9.58 -5.14 1.10
N LEU A 106 10.10 -4.03 0.60
CA LEU A 106 11.43 -4.04 -0.03
C LEU A 106 12.54 -4.41 0.94
N ALA A 107 12.39 -4.03 2.22
CA ALA A 107 13.35 -4.41 3.26
C ALA A 107 13.24 -5.90 3.66
N LEU A 108 12.02 -6.44 3.78
CA LEU A 108 11.78 -7.75 4.39
C LEU A 108 11.61 -8.90 3.39
N ALA A 109 11.08 -8.64 2.20
CA ALA A 109 10.75 -9.69 1.23
C ALA A 109 11.96 -10.54 0.79
N PRO A 110 13.18 -10.02 0.63
CA PRO A 110 14.35 -10.86 0.32
C PRO A 110 14.60 -11.92 1.38
N PHE A 111 14.48 -11.57 2.66
CA PHE A 111 14.66 -12.49 3.79
C PHE A 111 13.52 -13.51 3.89
N MET A 112 12.28 -13.10 3.59
CA MET A 112 11.12 -14.00 3.51
C MET A 112 11.30 -15.04 2.41
N ARG A 113 11.73 -14.61 1.21
CA ARG A 113 12.03 -15.51 0.08
C ARG A 113 13.12 -16.52 0.39
N ALA A 114 14.14 -16.09 1.10
CA ALA A 114 15.24 -16.94 1.52
C ALA A 114 14.86 -17.90 2.69
N GLY A 115 13.69 -17.70 3.31
CA GLY A 115 13.30 -18.41 4.54
C GLY A 115 14.22 -18.12 5.72
N ALA A 116 14.86 -16.95 5.71
CA ALA A 116 15.91 -16.58 6.66
C ALA A 116 15.36 -15.97 7.96
N ILE A 117 14.14 -15.47 7.94
CA ILE A 117 13.45 -14.86 9.09
C ILE A 117 12.12 -15.54 9.35
N HIS A 118 11.70 -15.55 10.61
CA HIS A 118 10.36 -15.99 11.00
C HIS A 118 9.31 -15.02 10.45
N PRO A 119 8.21 -15.50 9.86
CA PRO A 119 7.17 -14.66 9.30
C PRO A 119 6.21 -14.10 10.36
N ASP A 120 6.18 -14.70 11.54
CA ASP A 120 5.38 -14.25 12.68
C ASP A 120 6.16 -13.28 13.57
N GLY A 121 5.44 -12.31 14.13
CA GLY A 121 6.00 -11.34 15.07
C GLY A 121 7.00 -10.35 14.44
N VAL A 122 6.84 -10.07 13.15
CA VAL A 122 7.57 -8.99 12.48
C VAL A 122 7.12 -7.64 13.03
N VAL A 123 8.06 -6.77 13.36
CA VAL A 123 7.76 -5.40 13.82
C VAL A 123 8.25 -4.40 12.77
N VAL A 124 7.39 -3.45 12.43
CA VAL A 124 7.71 -2.35 11.53
C VAL A 124 7.37 -1.03 12.20
N ASP A 125 8.38 -0.26 12.56
CA ASP A 125 8.25 1.12 13.00
C ASP A 125 8.65 2.04 11.84
N ALA A 126 7.72 2.87 11.39
CA ALA A 126 7.96 3.69 10.21
C ALA A 126 7.66 5.17 10.46
N ALA A 127 8.62 6.02 10.13
CA ALA A 127 8.50 7.47 10.16
C ALA A 127 8.21 8.02 8.77
N SER A 128 7.08 8.72 8.62
CA SER A 128 6.66 9.34 7.35
C SER A 128 6.74 10.84 7.41
N GLY A 129 7.23 11.44 6.34
CA GLY A 129 7.07 12.87 6.11
C GLY A 129 5.62 13.27 5.87
N VAL A 130 5.32 14.55 6.13
CA VAL A 130 3.97 15.13 6.17
C VAL A 130 3.23 15.01 4.83
N SER A 131 3.94 15.08 3.70
CA SER A 131 3.32 14.97 2.38
C SER A 131 2.58 13.64 2.16
N GLY A 132 2.96 12.57 2.89
CA GLY A 132 2.29 11.28 2.89
C GLY A 132 0.88 11.30 3.50
N ALA A 133 0.56 12.29 4.33
CA ALA A 133 -0.77 12.47 4.93
C ALA A 133 -1.83 13.01 3.95
N GLY A 134 -1.43 13.37 2.74
CA GLY A 134 -2.29 13.89 1.67
C GLY A 134 -2.31 15.42 1.60
N ARG A 135 -2.88 15.93 0.50
CA ARG A 135 -2.92 17.37 0.20
C ARG A 135 -3.86 18.19 1.11
N PRO A 136 -5.07 17.71 1.47
CA PRO A 136 -5.96 18.48 2.31
C PRO A 136 -5.34 18.73 3.69
N PRO A 137 -5.28 19.99 4.17
CA PRO A 137 -4.77 20.28 5.50
C PRO A 137 -5.70 19.69 6.57
N LYS A 138 -5.10 19.09 7.58
CA LYS A 138 -5.77 18.55 8.76
C LYS A 138 -5.19 19.22 10.01
N PRO A 139 -5.88 19.28 11.13
CA PRO A 139 -5.36 19.88 12.37
C PRO A 139 -3.98 19.34 12.76
N ASN A 140 -3.77 18.04 12.61
CA ASN A 140 -2.51 17.35 12.94
C ASN A 140 -1.46 17.34 11.81
N THR A 141 -1.69 18.02 10.68
CA THR A 141 -0.75 18.12 9.56
C THR A 141 -0.39 19.57 9.22
N THR A 142 -0.84 20.52 10.04
CA THR A 142 -0.42 21.92 9.93
C THR A 142 1.01 22.09 10.42
N PHE A 143 1.71 23.14 9.95
CA PHE A 143 3.10 23.38 10.31
C PHE A 143 3.33 23.36 11.85
N CYS A 144 2.52 24.13 12.58
CA CYS A 144 2.66 24.21 14.06
C CYS A 144 2.34 22.89 14.80
N ALA A 145 1.66 21.94 14.16
CA ALA A 145 1.33 20.65 14.76
C ALA A 145 2.37 19.58 14.46
N VAL A 146 3.21 19.79 13.44
CA VAL A 146 4.18 18.80 12.98
C VAL A 146 5.61 19.24 13.27
N ASP A 147 5.87 20.55 13.30
CA ASP A 147 7.20 21.09 13.57
C ASP A 147 7.65 20.67 14.96
N GLU A 148 8.85 20.08 15.05
CA GLU A 148 9.43 19.53 16.29
C GLU A 148 8.61 18.41 16.98
N ASP A 149 7.57 17.84 16.31
CA ASP A 149 6.75 16.77 16.85
C ASP A 149 7.01 15.43 16.12
N TYR A 150 6.92 14.33 16.86
CA TYR A 150 7.05 12.97 16.35
C TYR A 150 5.93 12.11 16.96
N SER A 151 4.89 11.87 16.18
CA SER A 151 3.64 11.30 16.70
C SER A 151 3.26 9.99 16.02
N ALA A 152 2.98 8.96 16.80
CA ALA A 152 2.37 7.74 16.29
C ALA A 152 0.91 7.99 15.90
N TYR A 153 0.44 7.36 14.83
CA TYR A 153 -0.94 7.46 14.37
C TYR A 153 -1.48 6.14 13.81
N GLY A 154 -2.79 6.05 13.58
CA GLY A 154 -3.40 4.84 13.02
C GLY A 154 -3.17 3.60 13.88
N LEU A 155 -3.08 3.77 15.20
CA LEU A 155 -2.96 2.68 16.15
C LEU A 155 -4.31 2.00 16.38
N ALA A 156 -4.29 0.77 16.86
CA ALA A 156 -5.49 0.03 17.21
C ALA A 156 -6.38 0.84 18.15
N GLY A 157 -7.65 1.04 17.77
CA GLY A 157 -8.61 1.82 18.56
C GLY A 157 -8.47 3.34 18.45
N GLY A 158 -7.53 3.87 17.67
CA GLY A 158 -7.35 5.31 17.44
C GLY A 158 -8.24 5.89 16.33
N PRO A 159 -8.40 7.23 16.26
CA PRO A 159 -9.12 7.89 15.17
C PRO A 159 -8.51 7.55 13.80
N GLY A 160 -9.35 7.10 12.86
CA GLY A 160 -8.91 6.69 11.51
C GLY A 160 -8.30 5.29 11.41
N GLY A 161 -8.29 4.53 12.51
CA GLY A 161 -7.96 3.11 12.50
C GLY A 161 -9.20 2.23 12.41
N SER A 162 -9.05 1.03 11.86
CA SER A 162 -10.09 -0.01 11.78
C SER A 162 -10.41 -0.66 13.14
N GLY A 163 -9.88 -0.16 14.23
CA GLY A 163 -9.84 -0.87 15.53
C GLY A 163 -8.71 -1.91 15.62
N LEU A 164 -8.10 -2.26 14.51
CA LEU A 164 -7.00 -3.24 14.41
C LEU A 164 -5.64 -2.58 14.07
N GLY A 165 -5.61 -1.27 13.84
CA GLY A 165 -4.40 -0.53 13.46
C GLY A 165 -4.50 0.15 12.10
N HIS A 166 -3.35 0.45 11.51
CA HIS A 166 -3.27 1.13 10.22
C HIS A 166 -3.64 0.20 9.06
N ARG A 167 -4.45 0.71 8.12
CA ARG A 167 -4.95 -0.05 6.94
C ARG A 167 -3.88 -0.62 6.01
N HIS A 168 -2.62 -0.20 6.13
CA HIS A 168 -1.51 -0.81 5.39
C HIS A 168 -0.99 -2.11 6.03
N THR A 169 -1.42 -2.46 7.25
CA THR A 169 -1.01 -3.71 7.90
C THR A 169 -1.33 -4.95 7.05
N PRO A 170 -2.60 -5.18 6.63
CA PRO A 170 -2.93 -6.35 5.82
C PRO A 170 -2.25 -6.35 4.45
N GLU A 171 -1.95 -5.19 3.90
CA GLU A 171 -1.22 -5.07 2.64
C GLU A 171 0.24 -5.52 2.80
N ILE A 172 0.93 -5.12 3.89
CA ILE A 172 2.29 -5.58 4.21
C ILE A 172 2.28 -7.10 4.43
N GLU A 173 1.35 -7.60 5.22
CA GLU A 173 1.21 -9.04 5.50
C GLU A 173 0.99 -9.85 4.22
N GLN A 174 0.09 -9.39 3.33
CA GLN A 174 -0.17 -10.03 2.03
C GLN A 174 1.08 -10.07 1.16
N VAL A 175 1.83 -8.97 1.06
CA VAL A 175 3.05 -8.91 0.24
C VAL A 175 4.13 -9.83 0.79
N LEU A 176 4.34 -9.83 2.10
CA LEU A 176 5.32 -10.69 2.73
C LEU A 176 4.93 -12.18 2.65
N ALA A 177 3.64 -12.51 2.80
CA ALA A 177 3.15 -13.87 2.59
C ALA A 177 3.39 -14.35 1.15
N THR A 178 3.10 -13.49 0.17
CA THR A 178 3.39 -13.80 -1.24
C THR A 178 4.89 -13.94 -1.51
N ALA A 179 5.72 -13.14 -0.84
CA ALA A 179 7.17 -13.24 -0.97
C ALA A 179 7.73 -14.52 -0.32
N ALA A 180 7.10 -15.01 0.73
CA ALA A 180 7.47 -16.25 1.42
C ALA A 180 7.02 -17.51 0.67
N ASP A 181 6.14 -17.40 -0.32
CA ASP A 181 5.59 -18.54 -1.06
C ASP A 181 6.72 -19.40 -1.66
N GLY A 182 6.61 -20.72 -1.46
CA GLY A 182 7.66 -21.67 -1.83
C GLY A 182 8.89 -21.69 -0.91
N SER A 183 8.98 -20.83 0.12
CA SER A 183 10.04 -20.86 1.12
C SER A 183 9.71 -21.84 2.28
N PRO A 184 10.71 -22.27 3.08
CA PRO A 184 10.47 -23.13 4.24
C PRO A 184 9.54 -22.55 5.30
N VAL A 185 9.35 -21.24 5.33
CA VAL A 185 8.53 -20.53 6.32
C VAL A 185 7.12 -20.18 5.84
N ALA A 186 6.77 -20.51 4.59
CA ALA A 186 5.49 -20.14 3.96
C ALA A 186 4.25 -20.58 4.74
N ALA A 187 4.32 -21.73 5.42
CA ALA A 187 3.18 -22.31 6.13
C ALA A 187 2.87 -21.65 7.50
N ALA A 188 3.76 -20.84 8.03
CA ALA A 188 3.66 -20.29 9.40
C ALA A 188 2.69 -19.10 9.53
N GLY A 189 2.23 -18.55 8.40
CA GLY A 189 1.44 -17.31 8.39
C GLY A 189 2.29 -16.07 8.72
N VAL A 190 1.95 -14.95 8.12
CA VAL A 190 2.65 -13.66 8.36
C VAL A 190 1.84 -12.84 9.36
N SER A 191 2.51 -12.28 10.37
CA SER A 191 1.90 -11.29 11.26
C SER A 191 2.85 -10.12 11.48
N VAL A 192 2.30 -8.91 11.36
CA VAL A 192 3.08 -7.67 11.44
C VAL A 192 2.50 -6.73 12.49
N LEU A 193 3.31 -6.37 13.48
CA LEU A 193 3.04 -5.21 14.33
C LEU A 193 3.55 -3.96 13.61
N PHE A 194 2.63 -3.18 13.06
CA PHE A 194 2.97 -1.98 12.32
C PHE A 194 2.59 -0.71 13.09
N THR A 195 3.59 0.15 13.32
CA THR A 195 3.43 1.43 14.01
C THR A 195 3.92 2.57 13.11
N PRO A 196 3.02 3.27 12.40
CA PRO A 196 3.40 4.44 11.63
C PRO A 196 3.50 5.67 12.52
N HIS A 197 4.46 6.55 12.18
CA HIS A 197 4.67 7.83 12.82
C HIS A 197 4.69 8.95 11.78
N LEU A 198 4.15 10.09 12.17
CA LEU A 198 4.33 11.34 11.45
C LEU A 198 5.58 12.03 12.01
N ALA A 199 6.52 12.36 11.15
CA ALA A 199 7.78 12.99 11.51
C ALA A 199 7.84 14.43 10.96
N PRO A 200 8.60 15.34 11.61
CA PRO A 200 8.76 16.73 11.17
C PRO A 200 9.72 16.83 9.96
N MET A 201 9.35 16.13 8.89
CA MET A 201 10.07 16.16 7.61
C MET A 201 9.06 16.29 6.46
N ASN A 202 9.49 16.85 5.35
CA ASN A 202 8.59 17.08 4.23
C ASN A 202 8.14 15.80 3.54
N ARG A 203 9.07 14.88 3.24
CA ARG A 203 8.84 13.70 2.37
C ARG A 203 9.69 12.53 2.80
N GLY A 204 9.29 11.35 2.32
CA GLY A 204 10.01 10.11 2.50
C GLY A 204 9.47 9.27 3.63
N ILE A 205 9.91 8.02 3.69
CA ILE A 205 9.62 7.07 4.76
C ILE A 205 10.93 6.42 5.17
N LEU A 206 11.21 6.45 6.47
CA LEU A 206 12.18 5.59 7.11
C LEU A 206 11.42 4.46 7.80
N ALA A 207 11.60 3.22 7.35
CA ALA A 207 11.02 2.05 7.99
C ALA A 207 12.13 1.26 8.71
N SER A 208 12.01 1.13 10.02
CA SER A 208 12.83 0.23 10.84
C SER A 208 12.08 -1.08 10.98
N CYS A 209 12.64 -2.15 10.42
CA CYS A 209 12.02 -3.46 10.38
C CYS A 209 12.81 -4.44 11.26
N TYR A 210 12.12 -5.16 12.14
CA TYR A 210 12.71 -6.12 13.05
C TYR A 210 12.05 -7.48 12.84
N ALA A 211 12.87 -8.51 12.70
CA ALA A 211 12.41 -9.89 12.57
C ALA A 211 13.37 -10.84 13.27
N ARG A 212 12.87 -12.02 13.66
CA ARG A 212 13.71 -13.04 14.27
C ARG A 212 14.34 -13.92 13.18
N PRO A 213 15.64 -14.17 13.19
CA PRO A 213 16.24 -15.14 12.27
C PRO A 213 15.73 -16.57 12.57
N VAL A 214 15.55 -17.38 11.53
CA VAL A 214 15.18 -18.81 11.67
C VAL A 214 16.31 -19.59 12.31
N ASP A 215 17.54 -19.36 11.84
CA ASP A 215 18.76 -19.93 12.39
C ASP A 215 19.67 -18.81 12.89
N GLY A 216 20.50 -19.09 13.92
CA GLY A 216 21.43 -18.12 14.47
C GLY A 216 22.63 -17.74 13.56
N GLY A 217 22.53 -18.01 12.26
CA GLY A 217 23.58 -17.84 11.27
C GLY A 217 23.46 -16.64 10.34
N LEU A 218 22.51 -15.73 10.58
CA LEU A 218 22.49 -14.42 9.90
C LEU A 218 23.53 -13.51 10.55
N ASP A 219 24.55 -13.14 9.80
CA ASP A 219 25.53 -12.12 10.14
C ASP A 219 25.45 -10.93 9.18
N THR A 220 26.35 -9.99 9.32
CA THR A 220 26.37 -8.75 8.51
C THR A 220 27.30 -8.85 7.29
N ASP A 221 27.89 -10.01 7.02
CA ASP A 221 28.84 -10.21 5.92
C ASP A 221 28.16 -10.76 4.65
#